data_953c7f1538ab7a4804839d667f6aead0
#
_entry.id   953c7f1538ab7a4804839d667f6aead0
#
_cell.length_a   1.000
_cell.length_b   1.000
_cell.length_c   1.000
_cell.angle_alpha   90.00
_cell.angle_beta   90.00
_cell.angle_gamma   90.00
#
_symmetry.space_group_name_H-M   'P 1'
#
loop_
_entity.id
_entity.type
_entity.pdbx_description
1 polymer ?
#
loop_
_entity_poly.entity_id
_entity_poly.type
_entity_poly.pdbx_seq_one_letter_code
_entity_poly.pdbx_strand_id
1 'polypeptide(L)'
;MPKVLVLPFMLNGAPGPYLDALRGAGLDVVYPPKGRFLGKPEELLEHLDGCEAALAGMEPFNANVLAASKLRAIGRMGVGYDAVDIPAATERKIAVTITPGANEVSVAEQTLALLLGVMRGFPERDREVRRGVWKREKLPRLGGKTLGLVGMGRIGKAVVPRAQGLGLKVIAYDPYPDQAFAAAMNVRLVDLDELYATADVVSLHLPCTAETQNMINARTLSQMKRGAVLVNTARGGLVDEDALYAALRERHLLGAGLDVFKIEPLPLDSPLLQLDNALLCCHMGGLDEESEVAMSRMAAECIARLYRGDWPEGCVVNAEIRDGWKW
;
A
#
# COMPACT_ATOMS: atom_id res chain seq x y z
N MET A 1 25.75 22.63 3.50
CA MET A 1 24.51 22.08 4.10
C MET A 1 24.25 20.74 3.42
N PRO A 2 23.95 19.70 4.17
CA PRO A 2 23.58 18.40 3.60
C PRO A 2 22.36 18.54 2.68
N LYS A 3 22.39 17.84 1.53
CA LYS A 3 21.31 17.88 0.56
C LYS A 3 20.33 16.74 0.78
N VAL A 4 19.04 17.03 0.65
CA VAL A 4 17.95 16.06 0.66
C VAL A 4 17.27 16.08 -0.71
N LEU A 5 17.30 14.95 -1.40
CA LEU A 5 16.56 14.77 -2.66
C LEU A 5 15.11 14.42 -2.34
N VAL A 6 14.16 15.27 -2.76
CA VAL A 6 12.71 15.03 -2.63
C VAL A 6 12.20 14.46 -3.94
N LEU A 7 11.84 13.19 -3.92
CA LEU A 7 11.52 12.39 -5.11
C LEU A 7 10.04 12.37 -5.50
N PRO A 8 9.06 12.30 -4.56
CA PRO A 8 7.65 12.26 -4.94
C PRO A 8 7.27 13.45 -5.82
N PHE A 9 6.83 13.17 -7.04
CA PHE A 9 6.62 14.20 -8.07
C PHE A 9 5.58 15.28 -7.68
N MET A 10 4.58 14.91 -6.84
CA MET A 10 3.59 15.83 -6.30
C MET A 10 4.21 16.89 -5.37
N LEU A 11 5.32 16.57 -4.72
CA LEU A 11 6.03 17.49 -3.83
C LEU A 11 7.02 18.41 -4.58
N ASN A 12 7.28 18.18 -5.86
CA ASN A 12 8.33 18.86 -6.61
C ASN A 12 8.10 20.37 -6.72
N GLY A 13 8.77 21.11 -5.86
CA GLY A 13 8.65 22.58 -5.75
C GLY A 13 7.34 23.04 -5.09
N ALA A 14 6.51 22.14 -4.58
CA ALA A 14 5.29 22.48 -3.87
C ALA A 14 5.62 23.00 -2.45
N PRO A 15 4.94 24.03 -1.95
CA PRO A 15 5.05 24.42 -0.55
C PRO A 15 4.36 23.38 0.34
N GLY A 16 4.82 23.27 1.59
CA GLY A 16 4.15 22.39 2.55
C GLY A 16 4.99 22.10 3.77
N PRO A 17 4.39 21.49 4.81
CA PRO A 17 5.06 21.23 6.08
C PRO A 17 6.35 20.40 5.97
N TYR A 18 6.45 19.53 4.95
CA TYR A 18 7.67 18.75 4.71
C TYR A 18 8.87 19.67 4.41
N LEU A 19 8.64 20.73 3.61
CA LEU A 19 9.68 21.68 3.23
C LEU A 19 10.13 22.51 4.41
N ASP A 20 9.17 22.92 5.25
CA ASP A 20 9.46 23.66 6.48
C ASP A 20 10.27 22.81 7.48
N ALA A 21 9.94 21.52 7.60
CA ALA A 21 10.66 20.60 8.47
C ALA A 21 12.14 20.41 8.04
N LEU A 22 12.37 20.20 6.74
CA LEU A 22 13.73 20.00 6.20
C LEU A 22 14.55 21.29 6.29
N ARG A 23 14.02 22.42 5.79
CA ARG A 23 14.70 23.71 5.83
C ARG A 23 14.92 24.23 7.24
N GLY A 24 13.95 24.05 8.13
CA GLY A 24 14.06 24.41 9.55
C GLY A 24 15.11 23.57 10.31
N ALA A 25 15.50 22.42 9.76
CA ALA A 25 16.63 21.64 10.25
C ALA A 25 17.98 22.09 9.66
N GLY A 26 18.03 22.98 8.70
CA GLY A 26 19.25 23.42 8.02
C GLY A 26 19.66 22.50 6.87
N LEU A 27 18.71 21.75 6.30
CA LEU A 27 18.94 20.89 5.16
C LEU A 27 18.61 21.62 3.85
N ASP A 28 19.43 21.38 2.82
CA ASP A 28 19.22 21.92 1.47
C ASP A 28 18.33 20.97 0.68
N VAL A 29 17.22 21.47 0.12
CA VAL A 29 16.22 20.65 -0.56
C VAL A 29 16.39 20.75 -2.06
N VAL A 30 16.61 19.62 -2.71
CA VAL A 30 16.76 19.49 -4.14
C VAL A 30 15.70 18.55 -4.73
N TYR A 31 15.38 18.75 -6.00
CA TYR A 31 14.33 18.01 -6.70
C TYR A 31 14.85 17.47 -8.04
N PRO A 32 14.33 16.33 -8.51
CA PRO A 32 14.54 15.91 -9.88
C PRO A 32 13.78 16.83 -10.86
N PRO A 33 14.00 16.71 -12.18
CA PRO A 33 13.20 17.45 -13.16
C PRO A 33 11.70 17.22 -12.97
N LYS A 34 10.91 18.30 -13.15
CA LYS A 34 9.45 18.27 -12.91
C LYS A 34 8.75 17.17 -13.73
N GLY A 35 7.80 16.48 -13.08
CA GLY A 35 6.92 15.52 -13.72
C GLY A 35 7.59 14.18 -14.08
N ARG A 36 8.80 13.91 -13.59
CA ARG A 36 9.52 12.69 -13.88
C ARG A 36 9.57 11.77 -12.65
N PHE A 37 9.06 10.56 -12.81
CA PHE A 37 9.29 9.47 -11.87
C PHE A 37 10.61 8.77 -12.21
N LEU A 38 11.49 8.64 -11.23
CA LEU A 38 12.80 7.99 -11.39
C LEU A 38 12.70 6.48 -11.09
N GLY A 39 12.02 5.77 -11.98
CA GLY A 39 11.77 4.33 -11.83
C GLY A 39 12.93 3.43 -12.19
N LYS A 40 14.05 3.98 -12.71
CA LYS A 40 15.24 3.22 -13.07
C LYS A 40 16.38 3.53 -12.11
N PRO A 41 17.12 2.52 -11.62
CA PRO A 41 18.24 2.70 -10.70
C PRO A 41 19.30 3.67 -11.22
N GLU A 42 19.62 3.62 -12.50
CA GLU A 42 20.65 4.46 -13.12
C GLU A 42 20.25 5.93 -13.11
N GLU A 43 18.98 6.23 -13.43
CA GLU A 43 18.44 7.58 -13.40
C GLU A 43 18.39 8.14 -11.97
N LEU A 44 18.02 7.30 -10.99
CA LEU A 44 18.00 7.68 -9.60
C LEU A 44 19.40 8.06 -9.09
N LEU A 45 20.43 7.29 -9.47
CA LEU A 45 21.82 7.55 -9.09
C LEU A 45 22.32 8.91 -9.59
N GLU A 46 22.00 9.31 -10.81
CA GLU A 46 22.38 10.62 -11.36
C GLU A 46 21.89 11.79 -10.49
N HIS A 47 20.71 11.65 -9.88
CA HIS A 47 20.11 12.70 -9.04
C HIS A 47 20.52 12.60 -7.57
N LEU A 48 21.05 11.46 -7.13
CA LEU A 48 21.54 11.27 -5.75
C LEU A 48 22.95 11.84 -5.54
N ASP A 49 23.64 12.30 -6.60
CA ASP A 49 24.99 12.83 -6.44
C ASP A 49 25.01 14.06 -5.51
N GLY A 50 25.88 13.98 -4.50
CA GLY A 50 26.01 14.98 -3.45
C GLY A 50 24.84 15.07 -2.46
N CYS A 51 23.87 14.15 -2.51
CA CYS A 51 22.78 14.07 -1.54
C CYS A 51 23.14 13.12 -0.39
N GLU A 52 22.79 13.53 0.83
CA GLU A 52 23.00 12.73 2.06
C GLU A 52 21.69 12.11 2.58
N ALA A 53 20.53 12.57 2.09
CA ALA A 53 19.25 11.93 2.38
C ALA A 53 18.32 11.99 1.16
N ALA A 54 17.31 11.12 1.18
CA ALA A 54 16.22 11.12 0.21
C ALA A 54 14.87 11.04 0.93
N LEU A 55 13.93 11.93 0.55
CA LEU A 55 12.51 11.75 0.82
C LEU A 55 11.96 10.98 -0.38
N ALA A 56 11.60 9.72 -0.17
CA ALA A 56 11.37 8.76 -1.23
C ALA A 56 9.88 8.40 -1.39
N GLY A 57 9.47 8.24 -2.62
CA GLY A 57 8.23 7.61 -3.03
C GLY A 57 8.41 6.10 -3.28
N MET A 58 8.27 5.67 -4.52
CA MET A 58 8.39 4.26 -4.94
C MET A 58 9.67 4.01 -5.76
N GLU A 59 10.63 4.91 -5.69
CA GLU A 59 11.89 4.82 -6.42
C GLU A 59 12.72 3.61 -5.93
N PRO A 60 13.45 2.92 -6.83
CA PRO A 60 14.14 1.65 -6.54
C PRO A 60 15.49 1.88 -5.86
N PHE A 61 15.53 1.85 -4.54
CA PHE A 61 16.75 1.89 -3.74
C PHE A 61 17.31 0.46 -3.56
N ASN A 62 17.76 -0.15 -4.65
CA ASN A 62 18.40 -1.47 -4.62
C ASN A 62 19.85 -1.40 -4.07
N ALA A 63 20.49 -2.57 -3.87
CA ALA A 63 21.84 -2.65 -3.32
C ALA A 63 22.86 -1.83 -4.12
N ASN A 64 22.75 -1.76 -5.46
CA ASN A 64 23.68 -1.00 -6.31
C ASN A 64 23.51 0.51 -6.11
N VAL A 65 22.28 1.01 -6.04
CA VAL A 65 21.97 2.42 -5.76
C VAL A 65 22.51 2.81 -4.39
N LEU A 66 22.21 2.01 -3.37
CA LEU A 66 22.69 2.26 -2.01
C LEU A 66 24.21 2.23 -1.92
N ALA A 67 24.87 1.31 -2.65
CA ALA A 67 26.31 1.18 -2.70
C ALA A 67 27.02 2.39 -3.30
N ALA A 68 26.45 2.96 -4.35
CA ALA A 68 27.04 4.08 -5.07
C ALA A 68 26.66 5.45 -4.49
N SER A 69 25.67 5.51 -3.59
CA SER A 69 25.20 6.76 -2.96
C SER A 69 25.99 7.12 -1.68
N LYS A 70 25.85 8.38 -1.26
CA LYS A 70 26.35 8.89 0.03
C LYS A 70 25.23 9.04 1.06
N LEU A 71 24.10 8.35 0.86
CA LEU A 71 22.94 8.49 1.73
C LEU A 71 23.25 8.05 3.17
N ARG A 72 22.70 8.81 4.11
CA ARG A 72 22.64 8.51 5.54
C ARG A 72 21.24 8.12 5.98
N ALA A 73 20.23 8.70 5.30
CA ALA A 73 18.83 8.45 5.64
C ALA A 73 17.95 8.41 4.38
N ILE A 74 16.93 7.54 4.42
CA ILE A 74 15.83 7.49 3.47
C ILE A 74 14.53 7.63 4.26
N GLY A 75 13.80 8.73 4.03
CA GLY A 75 12.46 8.94 4.58
C GLY A 75 11.43 8.50 3.56
N ARG A 76 10.82 7.33 3.77
CA ARG A 76 9.81 6.79 2.88
C ARG A 76 8.46 7.46 3.13
N MET A 77 7.88 8.10 2.11
CA MET A 77 6.52 8.65 2.14
C MET A 77 5.52 7.50 1.97
N GLY A 78 5.15 6.85 3.07
CA GLY A 78 4.30 5.66 3.13
C GLY A 78 4.79 4.63 4.12
N VAL A 79 4.02 3.54 4.28
CA VAL A 79 4.34 2.42 5.19
C VAL A 79 5.02 1.24 4.49
N GLY A 80 4.90 1.15 3.17
CA GLY A 80 5.58 0.13 2.38
C GLY A 80 7.02 0.54 2.08
N TYR A 81 7.94 -0.40 2.13
CA TYR A 81 9.36 -0.17 1.88
C TYR A 81 9.98 -1.21 0.93
N ASP A 82 9.15 -1.89 0.16
CA ASP A 82 9.54 -2.95 -0.78
C ASP A 82 10.51 -2.47 -1.86
N ALA A 83 10.49 -1.17 -2.18
CA ALA A 83 11.40 -0.53 -3.12
C ALA A 83 12.80 -0.24 -2.55
N VAL A 84 13.02 -0.50 -1.25
CA VAL A 84 14.31 -0.27 -0.56
C VAL A 84 14.90 -1.62 -0.15
N ASP A 85 16.13 -1.92 -0.56
CA ASP A 85 16.89 -3.08 -0.10
C ASP A 85 17.34 -2.86 1.35
N ILE A 86 16.53 -3.33 2.31
CA ILE A 86 16.77 -3.12 3.75
C ILE A 86 18.07 -3.78 4.21
N PRO A 87 18.41 -5.03 3.84
CA PRO A 87 19.71 -5.63 4.16
C PRO A 87 20.90 -4.76 3.70
N ALA A 88 20.88 -4.29 2.45
CA ALA A 88 21.96 -3.45 1.92
C ALA A 88 22.00 -2.07 2.61
N ALA A 89 20.85 -1.47 2.95
CA ALA A 89 20.78 -0.23 3.72
C ALA A 89 21.37 -0.41 5.14
N THR A 90 21.03 -1.53 5.79
CA THR A 90 21.51 -1.88 7.13
C THR A 90 23.03 -2.04 7.17
N GLU A 91 23.60 -2.81 6.22
CA GLU A 91 25.06 -3.00 6.10
C GLU A 91 25.80 -1.66 5.96
N ARG A 92 25.19 -0.69 5.25
CA ARG A 92 25.75 0.64 4.98
C ARG A 92 25.42 1.67 6.05
N LYS A 93 24.68 1.28 7.08
CA LYS A 93 24.18 2.17 8.13
C LYS A 93 23.36 3.34 7.58
N ILE A 94 22.55 3.08 6.55
CA ILE A 94 21.57 4.03 6.03
C ILE A 94 20.26 3.81 6.79
N ALA A 95 19.81 4.80 7.54
CA ALA A 95 18.55 4.71 8.28
C ALA A 95 17.36 4.80 7.32
N VAL A 96 16.49 3.81 7.33
CA VAL A 96 15.27 3.78 6.51
C VAL A 96 14.06 4.01 7.41
N THR A 97 13.32 5.10 7.15
CA THR A 97 12.11 5.43 7.91
C THR A 97 10.87 5.31 7.06
N ILE A 98 9.75 5.00 7.72
CA ILE A 98 8.40 4.94 7.16
C ILE A 98 7.47 5.88 7.93
N THR A 99 6.23 6.04 7.48
CA THR A 99 5.26 6.96 8.07
C THR A 99 4.04 6.23 8.63
N PRO A 100 4.20 5.45 9.72
CA PRO A 100 3.10 4.70 10.31
C PRO A 100 2.08 5.65 10.94
N GLY A 101 0.79 5.41 10.72
CA GLY A 101 -0.27 6.25 11.25
C GLY A 101 -0.68 7.42 10.35
N ALA A 102 -0.10 7.51 9.14
CA ALA A 102 -0.35 8.66 8.26
C ALA A 102 -1.37 8.38 7.14
N ASN A 103 -1.62 7.12 6.78
CA ASN A 103 -2.46 6.80 5.62
C ASN A 103 -3.45 5.64 5.82
N GLU A 104 -3.58 5.09 7.02
CA GLU A 104 -4.48 3.94 7.24
C GLU A 104 -5.95 4.25 7.01
N VAL A 105 -6.36 5.49 7.25
CA VAL A 105 -7.75 5.95 6.97
C VAL A 105 -8.00 5.93 5.47
N SER A 106 -7.10 6.51 4.71
CA SER A 106 -7.15 6.58 3.25
C SER A 106 -7.21 5.19 2.62
N VAL A 107 -6.32 4.28 3.04
CA VAL A 107 -6.32 2.89 2.53
C VAL A 107 -7.60 2.16 2.91
N ALA A 108 -8.14 2.39 4.11
CA ALA A 108 -9.41 1.80 4.53
C ALA A 108 -10.58 2.30 3.68
N GLU A 109 -10.61 3.58 3.33
CA GLU A 109 -11.63 4.16 2.46
C GLU A 109 -11.52 3.65 1.02
N GLN A 110 -10.31 3.57 0.48
CA GLN A 110 -10.06 2.96 -0.83
C GLN A 110 -10.50 1.47 -0.86
N THR A 111 -10.21 0.72 0.21
CA THR A 111 -10.66 -0.67 0.34
C THR A 111 -12.18 -0.77 0.22
N LEU A 112 -12.92 0.10 0.91
CA LEU A 112 -14.38 0.09 0.88
C LEU A 112 -14.94 0.64 -0.42
N ALA A 113 -14.28 1.62 -1.03
CA ALA A 113 -14.66 2.13 -2.34
C ALA A 113 -14.56 1.03 -3.42
N LEU A 114 -13.45 0.28 -3.43
CA LEU A 114 -13.26 -0.87 -4.31
C LEU A 114 -14.31 -1.95 -4.03
N LEU A 115 -14.52 -2.31 -2.76
CA LEU A 115 -15.54 -3.27 -2.37
C LEU A 115 -16.93 -2.88 -2.88
N LEU A 116 -17.35 -1.66 -2.58
CA LEU A 116 -18.66 -1.14 -3.01
C LEU A 116 -18.75 -1.04 -4.52
N GLY A 117 -17.69 -0.60 -5.19
CA GLY A 117 -17.62 -0.50 -6.65
C GLY A 117 -17.86 -1.85 -7.32
N VAL A 118 -17.19 -2.90 -6.84
CA VAL A 118 -17.38 -4.28 -7.33
C VAL A 118 -18.77 -4.80 -6.99
N MET A 119 -19.20 -4.71 -5.72
CA MET A 119 -20.48 -5.23 -5.26
C MET A 119 -21.68 -4.56 -5.96
N ARG A 120 -21.53 -3.31 -6.40
CA ARG A 120 -22.57 -2.56 -7.11
C ARG A 120 -22.40 -2.59 -8.63
N GLY A 121 -21.31 -3.21 -9.13
CA GLY A 121 -21.02 -3.34 -10.57
C GLY A 121 -20.81 -1.99 -11.26
N PHE A 122 -20.23 -1.00 -10.56
CA PHE A 122 -20.08 0.36 -11.09
C PHE A 122 -19.27 0.42 -12.38
N PRO A 123 -18.14 -0.31 -12.53
CA PRO A 123 -17.33 -0.20 -13.75
C PRO A 123 -18.08 -0.62 -15.00
N GLU A 124 -18.83 -1.73 -14.94
CA GLU A 124 -19.64 -2.22 -16.06
C GLU A 124 -20.81 -1.29 -16.32
N ARG A 125 -21.57 -0.95 -15.29
CA ARG A 125 -22.78 -0.11 -15.39
C ARG A 125 -22.51 1.28 -15.93
N ASP A 126 -21.44 1.95 -15.45
CA ASP A 126 -21.03 3.26 -15.97
C ASP A 126 -20.68 3.17 -17.46
N ARG A 127 -19.90 2.16 -17.84
CA ARG A 127 -19.50 1.91 -19.22
C ARG A 127 -20.70 1.63 -20.13
N GLU A 128 -21.67 0.84 -19.68
CA GLU A 128 -22.90 0.54 -20.42
C GLU A 128 -23.75 1.78 -20.64
N VAL A 129 -24.00 2.56 -19.58
CA VAL A 129 -24.78 3.81 -19.69
C VAL A 129 -24.14 4.80 -20.66
N ARG A 130 -22.82 4.95 -20.63
CA ARG A 130 -22.07 5.82 -21.58
C ARG A 130 -22.17 5.35 -23.03
N ARG A 131 -22.43 4.05 -23.25
CA ARG A 131 -22.67 3.45 -24.59
C ARG A 131 -24.15 3.44 -24.99
N GLY A 132 -25.03 4.04 -24.19
CA GLY A 132 -26.47 4.04 -24.44
C GLY A 132 -27.17 2.72 -24.09
N VAL A 133 -26.51 1.80 -23.41
CA VAL A 133 -27.08 0.53 -22.97
C VAL A 133 -27.73 0.70 -21.60
N TRP A 134 -29.02 0.36 -21.52
CA TRP A 134 -29.84 0.47 -20.32
C TRP A 134 -30.17 -0.91 -19.74
N LYS A 135 -29.15 -1.58 -19.15
CA LYS A 135 -29.26 -2.91 -18.59
C LYS A 135 -29.56 -2.86 -17.08
N ARG A 136 -30.56 -3.62 -16.62
CA ARG A 136 -30.99 -3.65 -15.21
C ARG A 136 -30.79 -5.04 -14.61
N GLU A 137 -29.55 -5.36 -14.24
CA GLU A 137 -29.22 -6.61 -13.58
C GLU A 137 -29.24 -6.48 -12.05
N LYS A 138 -29.66 -7.58 -11.39
CA LYS A 138 -29.67 -7.65 -9.93
C LYS A 138 -28.30 -8.10 -9.43
N LEU A 139 -27.74 -7.36 -8.48
CA LEU A 139 -26.53 -7.73 -7.76
C LEU A 139 -26.85 -7.97 -6.27
N PRO A 140 -26.03 -8.78 -5.57
CA PRO A 140 -26.26 -9.07 -4.16
C PRO A 140 -26.12 -7.81 -3.30
N ARG A 141 -26.88 -7.78 -2.17
CA ARG A 141 -26.72 -6.74 -1.16
C ARG A 141 -25.45 -6.96 -0.35
N LEU A 142 -24.78 -5.87 0.04
CA LEU A 142 -23.61 -5.92 0.91
C LEU A 142 -23.98 -6.18 2.39
N GLY A 143 -24.97 -5.44 2.92
CA GLY A 143 -25.37 -5.57 4.32
C GLY A 143 -25.79 -6.98 4.71
N GLY A 144 -25.29 -7.43 5.86
CA GLY A 144 -25.45 -8.79 6.38
C GLY A 144 -24.42 -9.83 5.90
N LYS A 145 -23.56 -9.46 4.94
CA LYS A 145 -22.46 -10.30 4.45
C LYS A 145 -21.27 -10.31 5.42
N THR A 146 -20.37 -11.26 5.23
CA THR A 146 -19.16 -11.41 6.03
C THR A 146 -17.94 -10.89 5.26
N LEU A 147 -17.23 -9.93 5.85
CA LEU A 147 -15.90 -9.48 5.43
C LEU A 147 -14.84 -10.28 6.19
N GLY A 148 -13.97 -10.97 5.48
CA GLY A 148 -12.77 -11.61 5.98
C GLY A 148 -11.55 -10.70 5.76
N LEU A 149 -10.94 -10.24 6.85
CA LEU A 149 -9.70 -9.47 6.81
C LEU A 149 -8.50 -10.41 6.94
N VAL A 150 -7.65 -10.44 5.95
CA VAL A 150 -6.36 -11.12 6.00
C VAL A 150 -5.31 -10.08 6.38
N GLY A 151 -4.98 -10.05 7.69
CA GLY A 151 -4.22 -8.99 8.33
C GLY A 151 -5.12 -7.97 9.05
N MET A 152 -4.89 -7.77 10.36
CA MET A 152 -5.60 -6.83 11.21
C MET A 152 -4.63 -5.85 11.89
N GLY A 153 -3.64 -5.37 11.13
CA GLY A 153 -2.75 -4.28 11.50
C GLY A 153 -3.47 -2.92 11.52
N ARG A 154 -2.74 -1.80 11.43
CA ARG A 154 -3.35 -0.45 11.45
C ARG A 154 -4.45 -0.28 10.42
N ILE A 155 -4.19 -0.66 9.16
CA ILE A 155 -5.17 -0.55 8.06
C ILE A 155 -6.38 -1.46 8.29
N GLY A 156 -6.15 -2.76 8.58
CA GLY A 156 -7.24 -3.70 8.89
C GLY A 156 -8.14 -3.20 10.02
N LYS A 157 -7.54 -2.67 11.10
CA LYS A 157 -8.27 -2.05 12.21
C LYS A 157 -9.09 -0.82 11.76
N ALA A 158 -8.57 0.01 10.87
CA ALA A 158 -9.29 1.16 10.33
C ALA A 158 -10.47 0.75 9.43
N VAL A 159 -10.38 -0.39 8.74
CA VAL A 159 -11.47 -0.96 7.92
C VAL A 159 -12.63 -1.45 8.79
N VAL A 160 -12.36 -2.06 9.96
CA VAL A 160 -13.38 -2.71 10.80
C VAL A 160 -14.59 -1.80 11.07
N PRO A 161 -14.46 -0.63 11.73
CA PRO A 161 -15.62 0.20 12.08
C PRO A 161 -16.39 0.70 10.85
N ARG A 162 -15.70 0.96 9.76
CA ARG A 162 -16.29 1.41 8.49
C ARG A 162 -17.11 0.30 7.85
N ALA A 163 -16.56 -0.92 7.81
CA ALA A 163 -17.25 -2.10 7.30
C ALA A 163 -18.50 -2.44 8.12
N GLN A 164 -18.40 -2.36 9.45
CA GLN A 164 -19.55 -2.55 10.35
C GLN A 164 -20.62 -1.47 10.16
N GLY A 165 -20.23 -0.22 9.91
CA GLY A 165 -21.12 0.88 9.54
C GLY A 165 -21.92 0.61 8.25
N LEU A 166 -21.37 -0.20 7.34
CA LEU A 166 -22.05 -0.70 6.14
C LEU A 166 -22.89 -1.97 6.39
N GLY A 167 -22.96 -2.43 7.65
CA GLY A 167 -23.73 -3.62 8.05
C GLY A 167 -23.03 -4.95 7.77
N LEU A 168 -21.71 -4.96 7.55
CA LEU A 168 -20.94 -6.18 7.41
C LEU A 168 -20.62 -6.81 8.77
N LYS A 169 -20.62 -8.14 8.82
CA LYS A 169 -19.97 -8.91 9.89
C LYS A 169 -18.49 -9.02 9.55
N VAL A 170 -17.60 -8.87 10.54
CA VAL A 170 -16.16 -8.94 10.30
C VAL A 170 -15.57 -10.16 10.99
N ILE A 171 -14.81 -10.93 10.25
CA ILE A 171 -13.91 -11.97 10.75
C ILE A 171 -12.49 -11.61 10.30
N ALA A 172 -11.47 -12.04 11.04
CA ALA A 172 -10.10 -11.70 10.70
C ALA A 172 -9.13 -12.85 10.97
N TYR A 173 -8.12 -12.93 10.15
CA TYR A 173 -6.90 -13.68 10.39
C TYR A 173 -5.74 -12.71 10.54
N ASP A 174 -4.95 -12.88 11.60
CA ASP A 174 -3.66 -12.18 11.78
C ASP A 174 -2.74 -13.13 12.56
N PRO A 175 -1.47 -13.32 12.16
CA PRO A 175 -0.54 -14.16 12.89
C PRO A 175 -0.20 -13.61 14.29
N TYR A 176 -0.40 -12.29 14.51
CA TYR A 176 -0.17 -11.60 15.78
C TYR A 176 -1.40 -10.75 16.16
N PRO A 177 -2.56 -11.39 16.43
CA PRO A 177 -3.83 -10.67 16.54
C PRO A 177 -3.90 -9.82 17.81
N ASP A 178 -4.37 -8.58 17.65
CA ASP A 178 -4.79 -7.75 18.78
C ASP A 178 -6.15 -8.25 19.31
N GLN A 179 -6.10 -9.15 20.29
CA GLN A 179 -7.29 -9.77 20.88
C GLN A 179 -8.20 -8.74 21.58
N ALA A 180 -7.59 -7.72 22.20
CA ALA A 180 -8.35 -6.68 22.89
C ALA A 180 -9.17 -5.84 21.89
N PHE A 181 -8.57 -5.44 20.79
CA PHE A 181 -9.26 -4.75 19.71
C PHE A 181 -10.34 -5.65 19.08
N ALA A 182 -10.02 -6.91 18.79
CA ALA A 182 -10.97 -7.85 18.21
C ALA A 182 -12.22 -8.02 19.09
N ALA A 183 -12.02 -8.18 20.41
CA ALA A 183 -13.11 -8.28 21.37
C ALA A 183 -13.93 -6.99 21.46
N ALA A 184 -13.26 -5.83 21.56
CA ALA A 184 -13.93 -4.53 21.66
C ALA A 184 -14.78 -4.20 20.40
N MET A 185 -14.31 -4.62 19.23
CA MET A 185 -14.98 -4.39 17.95
C MET A 185 -15.84 -5.58 17.49
N ASN A 186 -16.05 -6.59 18.33
CA ASN A 186 -16.80 -7.80 17.97
C ASN A 186 -16.34 -8.45 16.65
N VAL A 187 -15.00 -8.53 16.45
CA VAL A 187 -14.37 -9.21 15.33
C VAL A 187 -14.04 -10.62 15.76
N ARG A 188 -14.53 -11.64 15.05
CA ARG A 188 -14.18 -13.03 15.30
C ARG A 188 -12.87 -13.37 14.63
N LEU A 189 -11.88 -13.80 15.43
CA LEU A 189 -10.60 -14.30 14.93
C LEU A 189 -10.76 -15.76 14.47
N VAL A 190 -10.21 -16.07 13.30
CA VAL A 190 -10.32 -17.38 12.64
C VAL A 190 -9.00 -17.74 11.96
N ASP A 191 -8.84 -19.00 11.56
CA ASP A 191 -7.76 -19.40 10.66
C ASP A 191 -8.06 -19.02 9.19
N LEU A 192 -7.06 -19.16 8.32
CA LEU A 192 -7.18 -18.81 6.91
C LEU A 192 -8.19 -19.68 6.16
N ASP A 193 -8.21 -20.98 6.43
CA ASP A 193 -9.11 -21.92 5.73
C ASP A 193 -10.57 -21.60 6.09
N GLU A 194 -10.87 -21.34 7.37
CA GLU A 194 -12.20 -20.91 7.79
C GLU A 194 -12.56 -19.53 7.18
N LEU A 195 -11.59 -18.59 7.14
CA LEU A 195 -11.82 -17.27 6.56
C LEU A 195 -12.23 -17.39 5.09
N TYR A 196 -11.47 -18.13 4.28
CA TYR A 196 -11.77 -18.32 2.86
C TYR A 196 -13.13 -19.01 2.65
N ALA A 197 -13.43 -20.04 3.42
CA ALA A 197 -14.68 -20.78 3.30
C ALA A 197 -15.92 -19.99 3.73
N THR A 198 -15.78 -19.01 4.64
CA THR A 198 -16.93 -18.32 5.24
C THR A 198 -17.11 -16.89 4.80
N ALA A 199 -16.08 -16.20 4.34
CA ALA A 199 -16.16 -14.82 3.90
C ALA A 199 -16.92 -14.68 2.57
N ASP A 200 -17.78 -13.66 2.48
CA ASP A 200 -18.37 -13.21 1.22
C ASP A 200 -17.46 -12.20 0.50
N VAL A 201 -16.59 -11.55 1.26
CA VAL A 201 -15.56 -10.63 0.80
C VAL A 201 -14.26 -10.97 1.50
N VAL A 202 -13.17 -11.11 0.78
CA VAL A 202 -11.82 -11.26 1.33
C VAL A 202 -11.03 -10.02 1.01
N SER A 203 -10.43 -9.39 2.02
CA SER A 203 -9.62 -8.17 1.86
C SER A 203 -8.24 -8.36 2.49
N LEU A 204 -7.19 -7.99 1.73
CA LEU A 204 -5.79 -8.22 2.10
C LEU A 204 -5.18 -6.96 2.71
N HIS A 205 -4.57 -7.10 3.90
CA HIS A 205 -3.96 -6.02 4.68
C HIS A 205 -2.67 -6.44 5.37
N LEU A 206 -1.83 -7.20 4.68
CA LEU A 206 -0.55 -7.70 5.20
C LEU A 206 0.59 -7.43 4.21
N PRO A 207 1.85 -7.45 4.67
CA PRO A 207 3.00 -7.29 3.78
C PRO A 207 3.17 -8.52 2.87
N CYS A 208 3.82 -8.31 1.73
CA CYS A 208 4.28 -9.39 0.86
C CYS A 208 5.68 -9.83 1.34
N THR A 209 5.76 -11.03 1.89
CA THR A 209 7.01 -11.70 2.30
C THR A 209 7.15 -13.02 1.55
N ALA A 210 8.25 -13.74 1.76
CA ALA A 210 8.42 -15.06 1.16
C ALA A 210 7.27 -16.04 1.54
N GLU A 211 6.72 -15.89 2.76
CA GLU A 211 5.63 -16.74 3.28
C GLU A 211 4.26 -16.35 2.75
N THR A 212 4.07 -15.06 2.40
CA THR A 212 2.78 -14.53 1.94
C THR A 212 2.69 -14.33 0.44
N GLN A 213 3.82 -14.45 -0.27
CA GLN A 213 3.85 -14.36 -1.73
C GLN A 213 2.92 -15.40 -2.37
N ASN A 214 2.06 -14.96 -3.29
CA ASN A 214 1.04 -15.78 -3.94
C ASN A 214 0.16 -16.56 -2.94
N MET A 215 -0.09 -16.01 -1.76
CA MET A 215 -0.99 -16.65 -0.80
C MET A 215 -2.42 -16.79 -1.34
N ILE A 216 -2.83 -15.86 -2.20
CA ILE A 216 -4.05 -15.96 -3.01
C ILE A 216 -3.65 -16.60 -4.34
N ASN A 217 -3.96 -17.88 -4.49
CA ASN A 217 -3.63 -18.71 -5.64
C ASN A 217 -4.82 -19.62 -6.02
N ALA A 218 -4.66 -20.47 -7.03
CA ALA A 218 -5.76 -21.32 -7.51
C ALA A 218 -6.40 -22.18 -6.40
N ARG A 219 -5.60 -22.71 -5.44
CA ARG A 219 -6.12 -23.49 -4.30
C ARG A 219 -6.96 -22.63 -3.38
N THR A 220 -6.42 -21.50 -2.92
CA THR A 220 -7.12 -20.63 -1.96
C THR A 220 -8.32 -19.94 -2.59
N LEU A 221 -8.25 -19.57 -3.89
CA LEU A 221 -9.39 -19.05 -4.64
C LEU A 221 -10.52 -20.09 -4.75
N SER A 222 -10.20 -21.38 -4.94
CA SER A 222 -11.21 -22.45 -4.97
C SER A 222 -11.88 -22.71 -3.62
N GLN A 223 -11.24 -22.37 -2.52
CA GLN A 223 -11.82 -22.44 -1.16
C GLN A 223 -12.80 -21.29 -0.88
N MET A 224 -12.67 -20.17 -1.60
CA MET A 224 -13.59 -19.03 -1.43
C MET A 224 -14.98 -19.38 -1.92
N LYS A 225 -16.00 -18.78 -1.29
CA LYS A 225 -17.38 -18.95 -1.74
C LYS A 225 -17.54 -18.57 -3.21
N ARG A 226 -18.33 -19.35 -3.93
CA ARG A 226 -18.78 -18.92 -5.27
C ARG A 226 -19.54 -17.59 -5.17
N GLY A 227 -19.13 -16.61 -5.97
CA GLY A 227 -19.67 -15.25 -5.90
C GLY A 227 -19.04 -14.38 -4.81
N ALA A 228 -17.94 -14.79 -4.18
CA ALA A 228 -17.17 -13.95 -3.28
C ALA A 228 -16.48 -12.81 -4.06
N VAL A 229 -16.05 -11.79 -3.32
CA VAL A 229 -15.27 -10.65 -3.83
C VAL A 229 -13.89 -10.66 -3.18
N LEU A 230 -12.84 -10.43 -3.99
CA LEU A 230 -11.49 -10.18 -3.51
C LEU A 230 -11.19 -8.68 -3.57
N VAL A 231 -10.59 -8.12 -2.50
CA VAL A 231 -10.06 -6.75 -2.48
C VAL A 231 -8.60 -6.79 -2.10
N ASN A 232 -7.74 -6.15 -2.90
CA ASN A 232 -6.32 -6.02 -2.60
C ASN A 232 -5.88 -4.56 -2.70
N THR A 233 -5.62 -3.95 -1.54
CA THR A 233 -5.01 -2.63 -1.36
C THR A 233 -3.67 -2.73 -0.64
N ALA A 234 -3.11 -3.94 -0.53
CA ALA A 234 -1.86 -4.20 0.18
C ALA A 234 -0.67 -4.29 -0.78
N ARG A 235 -0.47 -5.46 -1.42
CA ARG A 235 0.62 -5.69 -2.39
C ARG A 235 0.17 -6.64 -3.49
N GLY A 236 0.57 -6.35 -4.73
CA GLY A 236 0.27 -7.23 -5.88
C GLY A 236 0.84 -8.63 -5.75
N GLY A 237 2.04 -8.75 -5.20
CA GLY A 237 2.71 -10.05 -4.99
C GLY A 237 1.99 -11.03 -4.07
N LEU A 238 0.97 -10.61 -3.32
CA LEU A 238 0.12 -11.48 -2.51
C LEU A 238 -0.81 -12.37 -3.36
N VAL A 239 -1.05 -11.97 -4.61
CA VAL A 239 -2.03 -12.60 -5.50
C VAL A 239 -1.32 -13.19 -6.72
N ASP A 240 -1.61 -14.44 -7.02
CA ASP A 240 -1.33 -15.04 -8.31
C ASP A 240 -2.36 -14.48 -9.33
N GLU A 241 -1.92 -13.54 -10.16
CA GLU A 241 -2.80 -12.82 -11.10
C GLU A 241 -3.37 -13.74 -12.18
N ASP A 242 -2.66 -14.78 -12.59
CA ASP A 242 -3.16 -15.77 -13.57
C ASP A 242 -4.29 -16.61 -12.97
N ALA A 243 -4.11 -17.06 -11.73
CA ALA A 243 -5.15 -17.78 -10.99
C ALA A 243 -6.38 -16.89 -10.73
N LEU A 244 -6.15 -15.62 -10.37
CA LEU A 244 -7.24 -14.65 -10.18
C LEU A 244 -7.99 -14.40 -11.49
N TYR A 245 -7.27 -14.20 -12.61
CA TYR A 245 -7.88 -14.03 -13.93
C TYR A 245 -8.78 -15.22 -14.28
N ALA A 246 -8.32 -16.46 -14.08
CA ALA A 246 -9.11 -17.65 -14.32
C ALA A 246 -10.40 -17.67 -13.47
N ALA A 247 -10.29 -17.40 -12.17
CA ALA A 247 -11.41 -17.39 -11.24
C ALA A 247 -12.46 -16.30 -11.59
N LEU A 248 -12.00 -15.13 -12.04
CA LEU A 248 -12.87 -14.03 -12.48
C LEU A 248 -13.55 -14.33 -13.82
N ARG A 249 -12.81 -14.86 -14.79
CA ARG A 249 -13.33 -15.23 -16.11
C ARG A 249 -14.39 -16.34 -16.02
N GLU A 250 -14.18 -17.32 -15.14
CA GLU A 250 -15.11 -18.42 -14.88
C GLU A 250 -16.28 -18.02 -13.97
N ARG A 251 -16.32 -16.75 -13.53
CA ARG A 251 -17.36 -16.26 -12.60
C ARG A 251 -17.44 -17.10 -11.31
N HIS A 252 -16.31 -17.68 -10.89
CA HIS A 252 -16.21 -18.25 -9.55
C HIS A 252 -16.28 -17.14 -8.50
N LEU A 253 -15.50 -16.06 -8.69
CA LEU A 253 -15.66 -14.82 -7.95
C LEU A 253 -16.67 -13.90 -8.64
N LEU A 254 -17.45 -13.14 -7.86
CA LEU A 254 -18.30 -12.06 -8.37
C LEU A 254 -17.44 -10.99 -9.04
N GLY A 255 -16.32 -10.63 -8.41
CA GLY A 255 -15.37 -9.69 -8.94
C GLY A 255 -14.18 -9.47 -8.02
N ALA A 256 -13.26 -8.62 -8.45
CA ALA A 256 -12.12 -8.18 -7.65
C ALA A 256 -11.93 -6.66 -7.73
N GLY A 257 -11.55 -6.05 -6.61
CA GLY A 257 -11.09 -4.67 -6.50
C GLY A 257 -9.59 -4.64 -6.21
N LEU A 258 -8.81 -4.11 -7.15
CA LEU A 258 -7.35 -4.16 -7.10
C LEU A 258 -6.77 -2.74 -7.18
N ASP A 259 -6.04 -2.34 -6.16
CA ASP A 259 -5.29 -1.07 -6.15
C ASP A 259 -3.81 -1.30 -6.47
N VAL A 260 -3.34 -2.56 -6.37
CA VAL A 260 -1.94 -2.96 -6.51
C VAL A 260 -1.79 -4.18 -7.40
N PHE A 261 -0.63 -4.25 -8.10
CA PHE A 261 -0.36 -5.30 -9.07
C PHE A 261 1.05 -5.87 -8.88
N LYS A 262 1.28 -7.06 -9.44
CA LYS A 262 2.58 -7.73 -9.40
C LYS A 262 3.67 -6.93 -10.13
N ILE A 263 3.28 -6.26 -11.23
CA ILE A 263 4.12 -5.32 -11.97
C ILE A 263 3.36 -3.98 -12.03
N GLU A 264 4.00 -2.91 -11.60
CA GLU A 264 3.46 -1.56 -11.61
C GLU A 264 4.38 -0.62 -12.39
N PRO A 265 3.86 0.17 -13.34
CA PRO A 265 2.46 0.21 -13.83
C PRO A 265 1.99 -1.10 -14.45
N LEU A 266 0.68 -1.42 -14.31
CA LEU A 266 0.10 -2.63 -14.89
C LEU A 266 0.36 -2.68 -16.40
N PRO A 267 0.98 -3.76 -16.93
CA PRO A 267 1.26 -3.89 -18.36
C PRO A 267 -0.02 -3.83 -19.21
N LEU A 268 0.09 -3.18 -20.37
CA LEU A 268 -1.07 -3.00 -21.28
C LEU A 268 -1.58 -4.30 -21.91
N ASP A 269 -0.81 -5.36 -21.87
CA ASP A 269 -1.17 -6.71 -22.30
C ASP A 269 -1.73 -7.59 -21.16
N SER A 270 -1.85 -7.03 -19.95
CA SER A 270 -2.42 -7.77 -18.82
C SER A 270 -3.85 -8.24 -19.14
N PRO A 271 -4.16 -9.54 -18.94
CA PRO A 271 -5.48 -10.08 -19.20
C PRO A 271 -6.55 -9.51 -18.24
N LEU A 272 -6.15 -8.98 -17.07
CA LEU A 272 -7.05 -8.33 -16.12
C LEU A 272 -7.76 -7.11 -16.73
N LEU A 273 -7.14 -6.41 -17.69
CA LEU A 273 -7.72 -5.25 -18.38
C LEU A 273 -8.95 -5.60 -19.24
N GLN A 274 -9.13 -6.87 -19.60
CA GLN A 274 -10.23 -7.33 -20.42
C GLN A 274 -11.47 -7.75 -19.61
N LEU A 275 -11.35 -7.80 -18.28
CA LEU A 275 -12.41 -8.24 -17.39
C LEU A 275 -13.39 -7.11 -17.07
N ASP A 276 -14.68 -7.40 -17.09
CA ASP A 276 -15.76 -6.46 -16.72
C ASP A 276 -16.08 -6.49 -15.21
N ASN A 277 -15.63 -7.54 -14.50
CA ASN A 277 -15.78 -7.74 -13.06
C ASN A 277 -14.49 -7.47 -12.27
N ALA A 278 -13.51 -6.83 -12.86
CA ALA A 278 -12.34 -6.29 -12.18
C ALA A 278 -12.41 -4.76 -12.13
N LEU A 279 -12.29 -4.20 -10.92
CA LEU A 279 -12.14 -2.76 -10.69
C LEU A 279 -10.68 -2.49 -10.35
N LEU A 280 -9.99 -1.73 -11.22
CA LEU A 280 -8.55 -1.53 -11.17
C LEU A 280 -8.24 -0.07 -10.84
N CYS A 281 -7.34 0.16 -9.90
CA CYS A 281 -6.80 1.47 -9.55
C CYS A 281 -5.27 1.48 -9.66
N CYS A 282 -4.66 2.65 -9.58
CA CYS A 282 -3.24 2.85 -9.86
C CYS A 282 -2.42 3.11 -8.58
N HIS A 283 -2.54 2.23 -7.58
CA HIS A 283 -1.83 2.27 -6.29
C HIS A 283 -2.06 3.59 -5.54
N MET A 284 -3.33 3.98 -5.44
CA MET A 284 -3.76 5.26 -4.85
C MET A 284 -4.35 5.12 -3.45
N GLY A 285 -4.41 3.90 -2.90
CA GLY A 285 -5.07 3.65 -1.62
C GLY A 285 -4.56 4.47 -0.45
N GLY A 286 -3.28 4.77 -0.44
CA GLY A 286 -2.66 5.59 0.62
C GLY A 286 -2.46 7.06 0.26
N LEU A 287 -3.09 7.56 -0.81
CA LEU A 287 -2.82 8.90 -1.33
C LEU A 287 -4.11 9.69 -1.54
N ASP A 288 -4.46 10.48 -0.56
CA ASP A 288 -5.42 11.58 -0.60
C ASP A 288 -4.74 12.87 -0.10
N GLU A 289 -5.44 14.00 -0.09
CA GLU A 289 -4.88 15.30 0.28
C GLU A 289 -4.33 15.30 1.72
N GLU A 290 -5.04 14.71 2.66
CA GLU A 290 -4.68 14.64 4.07
C GLU A 290 -3.50 13.69 4.30
N SER A 291 -3.51 12.54 3.69
CA SER A 291 -2.43 11.54 3.82
C SER A 291 -1.15 11.98 3.12
N GLU A 292 -1.24 12.68 1.99
CA GLU A 292 -0.09 13.27 1.31
C GLU A 292 0.65 14.25 2.25
N VAL A 293 -0.10 15.18 2.85
CA VAL A 293 0.47 16.14 3.81
C VAL A 293 1.03 15.44 5.04
N ALA A 294 0.31 14.47 5.60
CA ALA A 294 0.73 13.75 6.81
C ALA A 294 1.98 12.90 6.56
N MET A 295 2.01 12.12 5.47
CA MET A 295 3.14 11.26 5.12
C MET A 295 4.38 12.09 4.75
N SER A 296 4.23 13.11 3.90
CA SER A 296 5.36 13.94 3.48
C SER A 296 5.99 14.69 4.66
N ARG A 297 5.17 15.26 5.55
CA ARG A 297 5.61 15.90 6.78
C ARG A 297 6.36 14.92 7.68
N MET A 298 5.76 13.77 7.98
CA MET A 298 6.36 12.77 8.89
C MET A 298 7.69 12.24 8.34
N ALA A 299 7.77 11.95 7.03
CA ALA A 299 9.02 11.50 6.40
C ALA A 299 10.11 12.57 6.50
N ALA A 300 9.77 13.83 6.26
CA ALA A 300 10.69 14.98 6.41
C ALA A 300 11.12 15.18 7.86
N GLU A 301 10.20 15.10 8.81
CA GLU A 301 10.51 15.18 10.26
C GLU A 301 11.43 14.05 10.70
N CYS A 302 11.25 12.83 10.21
CA CYS A 302 12.16 11.71 10.48
C CYS A 302 13.58 12.00 9.99
N ILE A 303 13.74 12.49 8.75
CA ILE A 303 15.04 12.90 8.21
C ILE A 303 15.65 14.03 9.06
N ALA A 304 14.87 15.06 9.40
CA ALA A 304 15.33 16.18 10.20
C ALA A 304 15.74 15.77 11.63
N ARG A 305 15.02 14.84 12.25
CA ARG A 305 15.37 14.26 13.56
C ARG A 305 16.69 13.49 13.50
N LEU A 306 16.84 12.61 12.53
CA LEU A 306 18.08 11.86 12.29
C LEU A 306 19.27 12.80 12.09
N TYR A 307 19.11 13.87 11.32
CA TYR A 307 20.15 14.88 11.11
C TYR A 307 20.57 15.58 12.40
N ARG A 308 19.63 15.82 13.33
CA ARG A 308 19.90 16.41 14.66
C ARG A 308 20.41 15.40 15.69
N GLY A 309 20.58 14.13 15.33
CA GLY A 309 20.98 13.06 16.24
C GLY A 309 19.86 12.52 17.12
N ASP A 310 18.60 12.85 16.80
CA ASP A 310 17.41 12.35 17.49
C ASP A 310 16.81 11.17 16.69
N TRP A 311 16.72 9.99 17.32
CA TRP A 311 16.23 8.78 16.68
C TRP A 311 14.70 8.77 16.62
N PRO A 312 14.07 8.65 15.42
CA PRO A 312 12.61 8.66 15.28
C PRO A 312 12.03 7.28 15.63
N GLU A 313 11.80 7.04 16.91
CA GLU A 313 11.26 5.78 17.44
C GLU A 313 9.97 5.37 16.74
N GLY A 314 9.86 4.08 16.42
CA GLY A 314 8.67 3.50 15.78
C GLY A 314 8.53 3.82 14.29
N CYS A 315 9.44 4.65 13.73
CA CYS A 315 9.45 4.95 12.29
C CYS A 315 10.58 4.25 11.55
N VAL A 316 11.69 3.89 12.22
CA VAL A 316 12.86 3.27 11.58
C VAL A 316 12.62 1.78 11.37
N VAL A 317 12.80 1.32 10.12
CA VAL A 317 12.62 -0.09 9.71
C VAL A 317 13.79 -0.95 10.17
N ASN A 318 15.02 -0.48 9.96
CA ASN A 318 16.26 -1.16 10.30
C ASN A 318 16.85 -0.62 11.63
N ALA A 319 16.06 -0.70 12.70
CA ALA A 319 16.37 -0.10 13.99
C ALA A 319 17.63 -0.68 14.66
N GLU A 320 18.11 -1.84 14.27
CA GLU A 320 19.33 -2.51 14.73
C GLU A 320 20.60 -1.68 14.47
N ILE A 321 20.58 -0.74 13.53
CA ILE A 321 21.73 0.13 13.26
C ILE A 321 21.89 1.28 14.26
N ARG A 322 20.91 1.47 15.17
CA ARG A 322 20.83 2.63 16.07
C ARG A 322 22.12 2.87 16.87
N ASP A 323 22.67 1.78 17.42
CA ASP A 323 23.86 1.88 18.26
C ASP A 323 25.08 2.32 17.45
N GLY A 324 25.61 3.49 17.80
CA GLY A 324 26.72 4.11 17.10
C GLY A 324 26.39 4.71 15.73
N TRP A 325 25.10 4.77 15.35
CA TRP A 325 24.67 5.47 14.15
C TRP A 325 24.91 6.99 14.29
N LYS A 326 25.43 7.60 13.25
CA LYS A 326 25.65 9.05 13.15
C LYS A 326 25.33 9.49 11.73
N TRP A 327 24.84 10.72 11.66
CA TRP A 327 24.67 11.38 10.35
C TRP A 327 26.01 11.57 9.64
#